data_b709fb60343168058841ab8e3e442ee3
#
_entry.id   b709fb60343168058841ab8e3e442ee3
#
_cell.length_a   1.000
_cell.length_b   1.000
_cell.length_c   1.000
_cell.angle_alpha   90.00
_cell.angle_beta   90.00
_cell.angle_gamma   90.00
#
_symmetry.space_group_name_H-M   'P 1'
#
loop_
_entity.id
_entity.type
_entity.pdbx_description
1 polymer ?
#
loop_
_entity_poly.entity_id
_entity_poly.type
_entity_poly.pdbx_seq_one_letter_code
_entity_poly.pdbx_strand_id
1 'polypeptide(L)'
;MKTKTFHFSGKPVNYYFDASFDALKNIAPIASSVIITDENIFEAHKKKFKGWTTIVLKSGEQYKVQQTVDVVIDQLIELGADRQTTLIGVGGGVITDITGYVASIYMRGIAVGFVPTSLLAMVDASIGGKNGIDVGLYKNMVGIIRQPNFLLYDTSFLKSLPLTEWQNGFAEIIKHGAIKDAALIKQLQSHTLAKYKKDLSLTAKLVERNVMIKTKVVITDEFERADRKLLNFE
;
A
#
# COMPACT_ATOMS: atom_id res chain seq x y z
N MET A 1 -2.74 6.66 -17.47
CA MET A 1 -2.15 5.53 -16.69
C MET A 1 -0.82 5.15 -17.33
N LYS A 2 0.22 5.06 -16.52
CA LYS A 2 1.58 4.67 -16.92
C LYS A 2 1.95 3.41 -16.15
N THR A 3 2.44 2.38 -16.82
CA THR A 3 2.81 1.10 -16.20
C THR A 3 4.32 0.96 -16.15
N LYS A 4 4.85 0.52 -15.01
CA LYS A 4 6.23 0.06 -14.86
C LYS A 4 6.23 -1.31 -14.22
N THR A 5 7.02 -2.23 -14.76
CA THR A 5 7.16 -3.59 -14.22
C THR A 5 8.52 -3.73 -13.55
N PHE A 6 8.52 -4.23 -12.34
CA PHE A 6 9.73 -4.55 -11.56
C PHE A 6 9.76 -6.05 -11.26
N HIS A 7 10.95 -6.60 -11.13
CA HIS A 7 11.12 -8.03 -10.82
C HIS A 7 11.73 -8.18 -9.43
N PHE A 8 11.01 -8.91 -8.58
CA PHE A 8 11.42 -9.26 -7.22
C PHE A 8 11.49 -10.79 -7.11
N SER A 9 12.65 -11.34 -6.72
CA SER A 9 12.87 -12.80 -6.68
C SER A 9 12.38 -13.51 -7.95
N GLY A 10 12.61 -12.88 -9.11
CA GLY A 10 12.18 -13.40 -10.41
C GLY A 10 10.69 -13.24 -10.76
N LYS A 11 9.87 -12.67 -9.87
CA LYS A 11 8.44 -12.43 -10.13
C LYS A 11 8.19 -10.99 -10.54
N PRO A 12 7.37 -10.74 -11.59
CA PRO A 12 6.99 -9.40 -12.00
C PRO A 12 5.96 -8.79 -11.04
N VAL A 13 6.14 -7.51 -10.74
CA VAL A 13 5.17 -6.68 -10.02
C VAL A 13 4.88 -5.45 -10.87
N ASN A 14 3.62 -5.21 -11.18
CA ASN A 14 3.21 -4.09 -12.02
C ASN A 14 2.81 -2.88 -11.17
N TYR A 15 3.43 -1.74 -11.43
CA TYR A 15 3.11 -0.46 -10.79
C TYR A 15 2.38 0.42 -11.80
N TYR A 16 1.15 0.81 -11.46
CA TYR A 16 0.27 1.64 -12.28
C TYR A 16 0.24 3.05 -11.71
N PHE A 17 0.96 3.98 -12.35
CA PHE A 17 0.99 5.40 -12.00
C PHE A 17 -0.04 6.20 -12.80
N ASP A 18 -0.43 7.36 -12.28
CA ASP A 18 -1.47 8.21 -12.88
C ASP A 18 -2.72 7.41 -13.25
N ALA A 19 -3.09 6.50 -12.38
CA ALA A 19 -4.23 5.62 -12.54
C ALA A 19 -5.43 6.15 -11.76
N SER A 20 -6.63 5.92 -12.25
CA SER A 20 -7.85 6.02 -11.46
C SER A 20 -8.23 4.65 -10.90
N PHE A 21 -8.95 4.63 -9.78
CA PHE A 21 -9.48 3.40 -9.20
C PHE A 21 -10.34 2.60 -10.21
N ASP A 22 -11.03 3.28 -11.12
CA ASP A 22 -11.85 2.62 -12.14
C ASP A 22 -11.04 1.73 -13.10
N ALA A 23 -9.72 1.95 -13.20
CA ALA A 23 -8.85 1.09 -13.99
C ALA A 23 -8.62 -0.28 -13.32
N LEU A 24 -8.92 -0.42 -12.02
CA LEU A 24 -8.72 -1.66 -11.27
C LEU A 24 -9.46 -2.86 -11.89
N LYS A 25 -10.66 -2.65 -12.43
CA LYS A 25 -11.45 -3.68 -13.12
C LYS A 25 -10.75 -4.30 -14.35
N ASN A 26 -9.79 -3.58 -14.94
CA ASN A 26 -8.99 -4.06 -16.07
C ASN A 26 -7.72 -4.80 -15.61
N ILE A 27 -7.39 -4.71 -14.32
CA ILE A 27 -6.20 -5.32 -13.71
C ILE A 27 -6.58 -6.58 -12.95
N ALA A 28 -7.70 -6.53 -12.22
CA ALA A 28 -8.21 -7.63 -11.43
C ALA A 28 -9.72 -7.80 -11.72
N PRO A 29 -10.19 -8.99 -12.14
CA PRO A 29 -11.59 -9.22 -12.45
C PRO A 29 -12.47 -9.04 -11.20
N ILE A 30 -13.55 -8.27 -11.30
CA ILE A 30 -14.46 -7.99 -10.17
C ILE A 30 -15.02 -9.31 -9.59
N ALA A 31 -15.41 -10.25 -10.44
CA ALA A 31 -16.06 -11.50 -10.03
C ALA A 31 -15.16 -12.43 -9.20
N SER A 32 -13.84 -12.30 -9.29
CA SER A 32 -12.87 -13.12 -8.56
C SER A 32 -11.97 -12.27 -7.64
N SER A 33 -12.44 -11.09 -7.26
CA SER A 33 -11.68 -10.20 -6.38
C SER A 33 -12.47 -9.82 -5.15
N VAL A 34 -11.78 -9.73 -4.01
CA VAL A 34 -12.31 -9.22 -2.74
C VAL A 34 -11.46 -8.04 -2.30
N ILE A 35 -12.10 -6.89 -2.09
CA ILE A 35 -11.43 -5.72 -1.56
C ILE A 35 -11.45 -5.77 -0.03
N ILE A 36 -10.32 -5.42 0.59
CA ILE A 36 -10.19 -5.16 2.01
C ILE A 36 -9.88 -3.67 2.16
N THR A 37 -10.69 -2.97 2.97
CA THR A 37 -10.54 -1.53 3.24
C THR A 37 -10.91 -1.22 4.68
N ASP A 38 -10.70 0.01 5.12
CA ASP A 38 -11.19 0.49 6.41
C ASP A 38 -12.43 1.38 6.26
N GLU A 39 -13.15 1.56 7.38
CA GLU A 39 -14.38 2.33 7.43
C GLU A 39 -14.21 3.79 6.97
N ASN A 40 -13.07 4.43 7.27
CA ASN A 40 -12.85 5.83 6.88
C ASN A 40 -12.71 5.97 5.37
N ILE A 41 -11.95 5.07 4.73
CA ILE A 41 -11.77 5.06 3.28
C ILE A 41 -13.05 4.63 2.58
N PHE A 42 -13.76 3.63 3.12
CA PHE A 42 -15.02 3.18 2.56
C PHE A 42 -16.06 4.30 2.54
N GLU A 43 -16.29 5.00 3.66
CA GLU A 43 -17.27 6.08 3.74
C GLU A 43 -16.88 7.30 2.89
N ALA A 44 -15.59 7.71 2.91
CA ALA A 44 -15.13 8.86 2.14
C ALA A 44 -15.21 8.63 0.62
N HIS A 45 -15.11 7.37 0.16
CA HIS A 45 -15.01 7.01 -1.24
C HIS A 45 -16.03 5.96 -1.68
N LYS A 46 -17.17 5.86 -1.02
CA LYS A 46 -18.21 4.82 -1.18
C LYS A 46 -18.57 4.51 -2.64
N LYS A 47 -18.60 5.53 -3.50
CA LYS A 47 -18.92 5.35 -4.92
C LYS A 47 -17.89 4.49 -5.67
N LYS A 48 -16.63 4.51 -5.25
CA LYS A 48 -15.56 3.73 -5.87
C LYS A 48 -15.72 2.23 -5.64
N PHE A 49 -16.33 1.83 -4.52
CA PHE A 49 -16.51 0.43 -4.11
C PHE A 49 -17.76 -0.23 -4.70
N LYS A 50 -18.60 0.55 -5.41
CA LYS A 50 -19.85 0.01 -5.99
C LYS A 50 -19.55 -1.14 -6.97
N GLY A 51 -20.19 -2.28 -6.73
CA GLY A 51 -20.04 -3.50 -7.53
C GLY A 51 -18.88 -4.41 -7.13
N TRP A 52 -18.04 -4.00 -6.17
CA TRP A 52 -16.99 -4.84 -5.61
C TRP A 52 -17.45 -5.56 -4.34
N THR A 53 -17.11 -6.83 -4.20
CA THR A 53 -17.18 -7.52 -2.92
C THR A 53 -16.14 -6.88 -2.00
N THR A 54 -16.59 -6.34 -0.85
CA THR A 54 -15.74 -5.52 0.01
C THR A 54 -15.89 -5.90 1.47
N ILE A 55 -14.78 -6.22 2.12
CA ILE A 55 -14.65 -6.41 3.57
C ILE A 55 -14.17 -5.07 4.15
N VAL A 56 -14.94 -4.54 5.10
CA VAL A 56 -14.66 -3.25 5.74
C VAL A 56 -14.20 -3.49 7.17
N LEU A 57 -12.97 -3.07 7.47
CA LEU A 57 -12.34 -3.20 8.77
C LEU A 57 -12.48 -1.90 9.58
N LYS A 58 -12.29 -1.99 10.89
CA LYS A 58 -12.12 -0.81 11.74
C LYS A 58 -10.79 -0.12 11.43
N SER A 59 -10.80 1.21 11.51
CA SER A 59 -9.63 2.04 11.26
C SER A 59 -8.75 2.17 12.49
N GLY A 60 -7.43 2.15 12.32
CA GLY A 60 -6.42 2.40 13.34
C GLY A 60 -5.43 1.25 13.55
N GLU A 61 -4.23 1.60 14.00
CA GLU A 61 -3.12 0.66 14.23
C GLU A 61 -3.47 -0.44 15.25
N GLN A 62 -4.31 -0.13 16.24
CA GLN A 62 -4.76 -1.10 17.25
C GLN A 62 -5.52 -2.30 16.68
N TYR A 63 -5.96 -2.21 15.42
CA TYR A 63 -6.64 -3.30 14.72
C TYR A 63 -5.69 -4.12 13.82
N LYS A 64 -4.40 -3.80 13.81
CA LYS A 64 -3.37 -4.56 13.08
C LYS A 64 -2.94 -5.81 13.86
N VAL A 65 -3.89 -6.66 14.18
CA VAL A 65 -3.72 -7.80 15.12
C VAL A 65 -4.32 -9.09 14.56
N GLN A 66 -3.96 -10.24 15.16
CA GLN A 66 -4.41 -11.57 14.72
C GLN A 66 -5.95 -11.68 14.69
N GLN A 67 -6.66 -11.09 15.64
CA GLN A 67 -8.13 -11.13 15.67
C GLN A 67 -8.75 -10.53 14.41
N THR A 68 -8.16 -9.46 13.87
CA THR A 68 -8.63 -8.87 12.61
C THR A 68 -8.36 -9.79 11.42
N VAL A 69 -7.21 -10.48 11.42
CA VAL A 69 -6.88 -11.48 10.40
C VAL A 69 -7.87 -12.63 10.41
N ASP A 70 -8.22 -13.13 11.59
CA ASP A 70 -9.18 -14.23 11.74
C ASP A 70 -10.58 -13.82 11.21
N VAL A 71 -11.04 -12.61 11.54
CA VAL A 71 -12.31 -12.07 11.01
C VAL A 71 -12.29 -11.96 9.48
N VAL A 72 -11.17 -11.55 8.88
CA VAL A 72 -11.05 -11.48 7.41
C VAL A 72 -11.08 -12.88 6.80
N ILE A 73 -10.40 -13.86 7.41
CA ILE A 73 -10.39 -15.24 6.94
C ILE A 73 -11.79 -15.84 6.98
N ASP A 74 -12.52 -15.65 8.08
CA ASP A 74 -13.90 -16.15 8.23
C ASP A 74 -14.79 -15.57 7.13
N GLN A 75 -14.74 -14.27 6.88
CA GLN A 75 -15.52 -13.63 5.81
C GLN A 75 -15.11 -14.15 4.43
N LEU A 76 -13.82 -14.41 4.17
CA LEU A 76 -13.38 -15.01 2.89
C LEU A 76 -13.95 -16.41 2.68
N ILE A 77 -14.03 -17.21 3.75
CA ILE A 77 -14.65 -18.55 3.71
C ILE A 77 -16.16 -18.43 3.42
N GLU A 78 -16.86 -17.53 4.09
CA GLU A 78 -18.30 -17.28 3.87
C GLU A 78 -18.58 -16.80 2.44
N LEU A 79 -17.70 -15.99 1.86
CA LEU A 79 -17.79 -15.51 0.48
C LEU A 79 -17.43 -16.57 -0.56
N GLY A 80 -16.97 -17.76 -0.14
CA GLY A 80 -16.52 -18.81 -1.04
C GLY A 80 -15.23 -18.48 -1.80
N ALA A 81 -14.38 -17.62 -1.22
CA ALA A 81 -13.11 -17.24 -1.83
C ALA A 81 -12.21 -18.48 -1.99
N ASP A 82 -11.63 -18.63 -3.16
CA ASP A 82 -10.82 -19.79 -3.55
C ASP A 82 -9.38 -19.38 -3.95
N ARG A 83 -8.61 -20.33 -4.49
CA ARG A 83 -7.22 -20.08 -4.91
C ARG A 83 -7.09 -19.14 -6.11
N GLN A 84 -8.15 -18.87 -6.85
CA GLN A 84 -8.18 -17.93 -7.96
C GLN A 84 -8.60 -16.54 -7.52
N THR A 85 -9.04 -16.39 -6.27
CA THR A 85 -9.43 -15.11 -5.70
C THR A 85 -8.21 -14.19 -5.56
N THR A 86 -8.37 -12.93 -5.97
CA THR A 86 -7.39 -11.87 -5.73
C THR A 86 -7.85 -11.00 -4.58
N LEU A 87 -7.04 -10.88 -3.53
CA LEU A 87 -7.27 -9.89 -2.47
C LEU A 87 -6.69 -8.53 -2.89
N ILE A 88 -7.45 -7.47 -2.64
CA ILE A 88 -7.04 -6.11 -2.98
C ILE A 88 -7.12 -5.24 -1.74
N GLY A 89 -5.97 -4.87 -1.18
CA GLY A 89 -5.89 -3.92 -0.07
C GLY A 89 -6.05 -2.48 -0.56
N VAL A 90 -7.15 -1.83 -0.21
CA VAL A 90 -7.43 -0.42 -0.54
C VAL A 90 -7.41 0.38 0.75
N GLY A 91 -6.27 0.97 1.11
CA GLY A 91 -6.12 1.64 2.40
C GLY A 91 -4.73 2.17 2.69
N GLY A 92 -4.51 2.57 3.94
CA GLY A 92 -3.21 2.92 4.49
C GLY A 92 -2.33 1.70 4.77
N GLY A 93 -1.20 1.89 5.45
CA GLY A 93 -0.25 0.83 5.80
C GLY A 93 -0.88 -0.35 6.55
N VAL A 94 -1.78 -0.09 7.51
CA VAL A 94 -2.49 -1.14 8.26
C VAL A 94 -3.25 -2.08 7.32
N ILE A 95 -3.99 -1.52 6.37
CA ILE A 95 -4.80 -2.30 5.43
C ILE A 95 -3.90 -3.08 4.46
N THR A 96 -2.84 -2.47 3.93
CA THR A 96 -1.93 -3.18 3.02
C THR A 96 -1.22 -4.32 3.73
N ASP A 97 -0.75 -4.11 4.97
CA ASP A 97 -0.05 -5.11 5.76
C ASP A 97 -0.95 -6.30 6.11
N ILE A 98 -2.17 -6.04 6.63
CA ILE A 98 -3.16 -7.09 6.93
C ILE A 98 -3.53 -7.86 5.66
N THR A 99 -3.85 -7.15 4.56
CA THR A 99 -4.25 -7.80 3.30
C THR A 99 -3.14 -8.68 2.75
N GLY A 100 -1.91 -8.19 2.75
CA GLY A 100 -0.76 -8.95 2.27
C GLY A 100 -0.46 -10.17 3.15
N TYR A 101 -0.62 -10.04 4.47
CA TYR A 101 -0.45 -11.14 5.40
C TYR A 101 -1.55 -12.21 5.22
N VAL A 102 -2.83 -11.81 5.21
CA VAL A 102 -3.95 -12.73 4.94
C VAL A 102 -3.77 -13.44 3.60
N ALA A 103 -3.47 -12.71 2.52
CA ALA A 103 -3.26 -13.29 1.20
C ALA A 103 -2.11 -14.31 1.18
N SER A 104 -1.15 -14.15 2.07
CA SER A 104 0.01 -15.05 2.16
C SER A 104 -0.30 -16.36 2.86
N ILE A 105 -1.22 -16.37 3.82
CA ILE A 105 -1.55 -17.55 4.63
C ILE A 105 -2.85 -18.24 4.18
N TYR A 106 -3.83 -17.48 3.69
CA TYR A 106 -5.09 -18.04 3.20
C TYR A 106 -4.84 -19.00 2.05
N MET A 107 -5.38 -20.23 2.15
CA MET A 107 -5.16 -21.32 1.17
C MET A 107 -3.69 -21.57 0.77
N ARG A 108 -2.73 -21.24 1.65
CA ARG A 108 -1.27 -21.30 1.43
C ARG A 108 -0.75 -20.30 0.41
N GLY A 109 -1.52 -19.25 0.17
CA GLY A 109 -1.15 -18.12 -0.67
C GLY A 109 -2.04 -17.94 -1.90
N ILE A 110 -2.72 -16.78 -1.96
CA ILE A 110 -3.54 -16.34 -3.09
C ILE A 110 -3.01 -15.01 -3.65
N ALA A 111 -3.48 -14.61 -4.83
CA ALA A 111 -3.05 -13.35 -5.46
C ALA A 111 -3.40 -12.14 -4.59
N VAL A 112 -2.53 -11.11 -4.60
CA VAL A 112 -2.74 -9.87 -3.84
C VAL A 112 -2.30 -8.65 -4.63
N GLY A 113 -3.06 -7.56 -4.54
CA GLY A 113 -2.70 -6.25 -5.07
C GLY A 113 -3.00 -5.15 -4.06
N PHE A 114 -2.39 -3.99 -4.23
CA PHE A 114 -2.61 -2.85 -3.34
C PHE A 114 -3.01 -1.59 -4.09
N VAL A 115 -3.93 -0.85 -3.50
CA VAL A 115 -4.29 0.53 -3.85
C VAL A 115 -4.03 1.37 -2.60
N PRO A 116 -2.80 1.86 -2.40
CA PRO A 116 -2.47 2.67 -1.22
C PRO A 116 -3.23 4.00 -1.25
N THR A 117 -3.82 4.39 -0.11
CA THR A 117 -4.69 5.57 -0.01
C THR A 117 -4.16 6.67 0.90
N SER A 118 -3.13 6.38 1.70
CA SER A 118 -2.38 7.40 2.45
C SER A 118 -1.05 7.71 1.74
N LEU A 119 -0.51 8.91 1.97
CA LEU A 119 0.77 9.29 1.38
C LEU A 119 1.89 8.36 1.85
N LEU A 120 1.92 8.02 3.14
CA LEU A 120 2.87 7.06 3.72
C LEU A 120 2.77 5.68 3.02
N ALA A 121 1.56 5.16 2.83
CA ALA A 121 1.40 3.89 2.12
C ALA A 121 1.84 3.96 0.67
N MET A 122 1.59 5.10 -0.03
CA MET A 122 2.00 5.29 -1.42
C MET A 122 3.52 5.29 -1.59
N VAL A 123 4.26 5.92 -0.67
CA VAL A 123 5.71 6.11 -0.84
C VAL A 123 6.55 5.06 -0.09
N ASP A 124 5.94 4.38 0.89
CA ASP A 124 6.66 3.46 1.78
C ASP A 124 5.94 2.14 2.02
N ALA A 125 4.88 2.10 2.83
CA ALA A 125 4.36 0.86 3.42
C ALA A 125 3.92 -0.20 2.39
N SER A 126 3.32 0.17 1.25
CA SER A 126 2.89 -0.79 0.24
C SER A 126 4.03 -1.39 -0.60
N ILE A 127 5.27 -0.86 -0.45
CA ILE A 127 6.41 -1.22 -1.30
C ILE A 127 7.39 -2.10 -0.53
N GLY A 128 7.77 -3.21 -1.14
CA GLY A 128 8.82 -4.06 -0.57
C GLY A 128 8.32 -5.30 0.14
N GLY A 129 7.01 -5.57 0.07
CA GLY A 129 6.41 -6.84 0.44
C GLY A 129 6.46 -7.19 1.93
N LYS A 130 6.83 -6.27 2.81
CA LYS A 130 6.71 -6.47 4.25
C LYS A 130 5.21 -6.44 4.60
N ASN A 131 4.66 -7.57 4.99
CA ASN A 131 3.26 -7.72 5.40
C ASN A 131 3.24 -8.36 6.78
N GLY A 132 2.39 -7.87 7.69
CA GLY A 132 2.40 -8.41 9.02
C GLY A 132 1.44 -7.74 9.98
N ILE A 133 1.49 -8.20 11.21
CA ILE A 133 0.63 -7.78 12.31
C ILE A 133 1.45 -7.52 13.57
N ASP A 134 0.82 -6.84 14.50
CA ASP A 134 1.35 -6.56 15.83
C ASP A 134 0.95 -7.66 16.81
N VAL A 135 1.78 -7.91 17.82
CA VAL A 135 1.52 -8.87 18.88
C VAL A 135 1.77 -8.20 20.23
N GLY A 136 0.71 -7.98 20.98
CA GLY A 136 0.78 -7.25 22.25
C GLY A 136 1.33 -5.83 22.05
N LEU A 137 2.45 -5.51 22.69
CA LEU A 137 3.12 -4.22 22.55
C LEU A 137 4.18 -4.19 21.42
N TYR A 138 4.41 -5.31 20.78
CA TYR A 138 5.45 -5.43 19.75
C TYR A 138 4.87 -5.24 18.36
N LYS A 139 5.36 -4.20 17.67
CA LYS A 139 4.96 -3.89 16.30
C LYS A 139 5.67 -4.78 15.28
N ASN A 140 4.93 -5.20 14.24
CA ASN A 140 5.45 -5.88 13.06
C ASN A 140 6.26 -7.17 13.35
N MET A 141 5.98 -7.86 14.47
CA MET A 141 6.74 -9.06 14.87
C MET A 141 6.32 -10.32 14.14
N VAL A 142 5.10 -10.40 13.67
CA VAL A 142 4.58 -11.54 12.93
C VAL A 142 4.24 -11.12 11.53
N GLY A 143 4.87 -11.75 10.55
CA GLY A 143 4.66 -11.35 9.15
C GLY A 143 5.48 -12.16 8.17
N ILE A 144 5.41 -11.74 6.92
CA ILE A 144 6.08 -12.38 5.79
C ILE A 144 6.56 -11.31 4.80
N ILE A 145 7.65 -11.58 4.10
CA ILE A 145 8.08 -10.79 2.96
C ILE A 145 7.52 -11.44 1.69
N ARG A 146 6.49 -10.82 1.12
CA ARG A 146 5.85 -11.25 -0.12
C ARG A 146 5.39 -10.05 -0.93
N GLN A 147 5.89 -9.93 -2.15
CA GLN A 147 5.51 -8.84 -3.05
C GLN A 147 4.06 -9.01 -3.54
N PRO A 148 3.32 -7.91 -3.73
CA PRO A 148 2.03 -7.94 -4.41
C PRO A 148 2.20 -8.21 -5.91
N ASN A 149 1.14 -8.63 -6.57
CA ASN A 149 1.10 -8.76 -8.03
C ASN A 149 1.08 -7.38 -8.71
N PHE A 150 0.45 -6.41 -8.06
CA PHE A 150 0.39 -5.04 -8.56
C PHE A 150 0.24 -3.99 -7.45
N LEU A 151 0.61 -2.75 -7.80
CA LEU A 151 0.34 -1.52 -7.05
C LEU A 151 -0.35 -0.52 -7.97
N LEU A 152 -1.49 0.04 -7.54
CA LEU A 152 -2.23 1.05 -8.28
C LEU A 152 -2.25 2.36 -7.50
N TYR A 153 -1.68 3.41 -8.07
CA TYR A 153 -1.55 4.73 -7.46
C TYR A 153 -2.62 5.69 -8.00
N ASP A 154 -3.72 5.85 -7.24
CA ASP A 154 -4.76 6.85 -7.46
C ASP A 154 -4.64 7.96 -6.40
N THR A 155 -3.99 9.06 -6.75
CA THR A 155 -3.79 10.19 -5.82
C THR A 155 -5.08 10.89 -5.42
N SER A 156 -6.22 10.60 -6.07
CA SER A 156 -7.51 11.17 -5.68
C SER A 156 -7.95 10.73 -4.27
N PHE A 157 -7.47 9.60 -3.76
CA PHE A 157 -7.70 9.18 -2.39
C PHE A 157 -7.10 10.15 -1.35
N LEU A 158 -6.02 10.84 -1.70
CA LEU A 158 -5.37 11.81 -0.81
C LEU A 158 -6.24 13.04 -0.50
N LYS A 159 -7.36 13.25 -1.23
CA LYS A 159 -8.29 14.34 -0.95
C LYS A 159 -8.96 14.24 0.43
N SER A 160 -9.18 13.03 0.92
CA SER A 160 -9.78 12.77 2.23
C SER A 160 -8.74 12.58 3.34
N LEU A 161 -7.43 12.61 3.01
CA LEU A 161 -6.36 12.32 3.95
C LEU A 161 -6.21 13.46 4.98
N PRO A 162 -6.24 13.18 6.31
CA PRO A 162 -5.98 14.15 7.36
C PRO A 162 -4.59 14.78 7.27
N LEU A 163 -4.42 15.99 7.81
CA LEU A 163 -3.15 16.72 7.75
C LEU A 163 -1.99 15.96 8.44
N THR A 164 -2.28 15.32 9.57
CA THR A 164 -1.30 14.49 10.29
C THR A 164 -0.76 13.37 9.42
N GLU A 165 -1.61 12.71 8.64
CA GLU A 165 -1.19 11.63 7.73
C GLU A 165 -0.40 12.15 6.52
N TRP A 166 -0.67 13.38 6.07
CA TRP A 166 0.20 14.05 5.11
C TRP A 166 1.59 14.29 5.69
N GLN A 167 1.67 14.76 6.96
CA GLN A 167 2.95 14.99 7.64
C GLN A 167 3.73 13.68 7.81
N ASN A 168 3.08 12.59 8.21
CA ASN A 168 3.68 11.26 8.32
C ASN A 168 4.29 10.82 6.99
N GLY A 169 3.54 10.94 5.88
CA GLY A 169 4.04 10.60 4.56
C GLY A 169 5.20 11.50 4.11
N PHE A 170 5.17 12.79 4.44
CA PHE A 170 6.27 13.71 4.14
C PHE A 170 7.54 13.42 4.94
N ALA A 171 7.43 12.94 6.18
CA ALA A 171 8.60 12.49 6.95
C ALA A 171 9.37 11.40 6.21
N GLU A 172 8.65 10.40 5.67
CA GLU A 172 9.25 9.33 4.86
C GLU A 172 9.86 9.85 3.55
N ILE A 173 9.19 10.77 2.87
CA ILE A 173 9.72 11.38 1.65
C ILE A 173 11.03 12.13 1.94
N ILE A 174 11.08 12.87 3.04
CA ILE A 174 12.30 13.56 3.49
C ILE A 174 13.40 12.53 3.82
N LYS A 175 13.07 11.48 4.54
CA LYS A 175 14.00 10.39 4.86
C LYS A 175 14.61 9.77 3.59
N HIS A 176 13.77 9.42 2.62
CA HIS A 176 14.24 8.88 1.34
C HIS A 176 15.15 9.87 0.58
N GLY A 177 14.78 11.15 0.59
CA GLY A 177 15.61 12.20 -0.01
C GLY A 177 16.96 12.35 0.68
N ALA A 178 16.99 12.34 1.99
CA ALA A 178 18.22 12.47 2.79
C ALA A 178 19.17 11.28 2.57
N ILE A 179 18.63 10.08 2.42
CA ILE A 179 19.43 8.85 2.27
C ILE A 179 19.92 8.66 0.81
N LYS A 180 19.09 8.95 -0.20
CA LYS A 180 19.34 8.52 -1.59
C LYS A 180 19.20 9.60 -2.66
N ASP A 181 18.63 10.79 -2.36
CA ASP A 181 18.32 11.79 -3.39
C ASP A 181 18.36 13.23 -2.87
N ALA A 182 19.54 13.81 -2.81
CA ALA A 182 19.73 15.21 -2.37
C ALA A 182 18.96 16.22 -3.25
N ALA A 183 18.71 15.93 -4.53
CA ALA A 183 17.94 16.79 -5.40
C ALA A 183 16.44 16.77 -5.03
N LEU A 184 15.94 15.69 -4.44
CA LEU A 184 14.59 15.62 -3.87
C LEU A 184 14.47 16.60 -2.70
N ILE A 185 15.45 16.66 -1.81
CA ILE A 185 15.44 17.62 -0.69
C ILE A 185 15.35 19.07 -1.20
N LYS A 186 16.15 19.44 -2.22
CA LYS A 186 16.04 20.76 -2.84
C LYS A 186 14.66 21.03 -3.44
N GLN A 187 14.06 20.05 -4.07
CA GLN A 187 12.69 20.15 -4.60
C GLN A 187 11.66 20.38 -3.47
N LEU A 188 11.79 19.68 -2.34
CA LEU A 188 10.87 19.84 -1.21
C LEU A 188 10.95 21.25 -0.60
N GLN A 189 12.12 21.84 -0.57
CA GLN A 189 12.33 23.22 -0.09
C GLN A 189 11.64 24.28 -0.98
N SER A 190 11.35 23.96 -2.25
CA SER A 190 10.72 24.89 -3.21
C SER A 190 9.21 24.97 -3.10
N HIS A 191 8.56 24.09 -2.34
CA HIS A 191 7.10 24.04 -2.23
C HIS A 191 6.66 23.73 -0.80
N THR A 192 5.56 24.34 -0.36
CA THR A 192 4.93 24.04 0.92
C THR A 192 4.09 22.76 0.86
N LEU A 193 3.85 22.15 2.03
CA LEU A 193 2.90 21.02 2.14
C LEU A 193 1.51 21.37 1.61
N ALA A 194 1.04 22.62 1.87
CA ALA A 194 -0.24 23.10 1.36
C ALA A 194 -0.29 23.12 -0.17
N LYS A 195 0.81 23.43 -0.86
CA LYS A 195 0.90 23.37 -2.32
C LYS A 195 0.73 21.96 -2.83
N TYR A 196 1.40 20.98 -2.22
CA TYR A 196 1.25 19.56 -2.58
C TYR A 196 -0.18 19.06 -2.35
N LYS A 197 -0.81 19.40 -1.22
CA LYS A 197 -2.22 19.04 -0.94
C LYS A 197 -3.19 19.58 -2.00
N LYS A 198 -2.94 20.78 -2.50
CA LYS A 198 -3.80 21.45 -3.50
C LYS A 198 -3.55 20.93 -4.90
N ASP A 199 -2.31 20.56 -5.23
CA ASP A 199 -1.89 20.15 -6.57
C ASP A 199 -1.57 18.64 -6.60
N LEU A 200 -2.60 17.83 -6.85
CA LEU A 200 -2.45 16.37 -6.90
C LEU A 200 -1.56 15.89 -8.07
N SER A 201 -1.43 16.68 -9.14
CA SER A 201 -0.51 16.35 -10.25
C SER A 201 0.95 16.48 -9.80
N LEU A 202 1.25 17.54 -9.04
CA LEU A 202 2.57 17.73 -8.42
C LEU A 202 2.85 16.59 -7.44
N THR A 203 1.85 16.22 -6.63
CA THR A 203 1.96 15.11 -5.66
C THR A 203 2.15 13.77 -6.35
N ALA A 204 1.46 13.49 -7.45
CA ALA A 204 1.65 12.26 -8.21
C ALA A 204 3.09 12.10 -8.71
N LYS A 205 3.71 13.18 -9.20
CA LYS A 205 5.13 13.18 -9.60
C LYS A 205 6.07 12.93 -8.41
N LEU A 206 5.75 13.52 -7.25
CA LEU A 206 6.52 13.31 -6.02
C LEU A 206 6.41 11.85 -5.56
N VAL A 207 5.21 11.28 -5.55
CA VAL A 207 4.96 9.87 -5.23
C VAL A 207 5.74 8.98 -6.19
N GLU A 208 5.62 9.15 -7.51
CA GLU A 208 6.35 8.32 -8.49
C GLU A 208 7.86 8.38 -8.24
N ARG A 209 8.43 9.57 -8.00
CA ARG A 209 9.87 9.72 -7.69
C ARG A 209 10.28 8.93 -6.45
N ASN A 210 9.50 9.05 -5.36
CA ASN A 210 9.78 8.33 -4.12
C ASN A 210 9.64 6.82 -4.26
N VAL A 211 8.59 6.36 -4.93
CA VAL A 211 8.39 4.94 -5.26
C VAL A 211 9.62 4.39 -5.97
N MET A 212 10.17 5.13 -6.93
CA MET A 212 11.38 4.71 -7.67
C MET A 212 12.61 4.61 -6.77
N ILE A 213 12.78 5.53 -5.81
CA ILE A 213 13.88 5.48 -4.84
C ILE A 213 13.77 4.22 -3.99
N LYS A 214 12.62 4.01 -3.34
CA LYS A 214 12.41 2.85 -2.46
C LYS A 214 12.51 1.54 -3.23
N THR A 215 11.88 1.44 -4.40
CA THR A 215 11.90 0.24 -5.23
C THR A 215 13.32 -0.17 -5.61
N LYS A 216 14.20 0.77 -5.96
CA LYS A 216 15.61 0.47 -6.24
C LYS A 216 16.31 -0.16 -5.04
N VAL A 217 16.08 0.37 -3.83
CA VAL A 217 16.69 -0.19 -2.61
C VAL A 217 16.15 -1.60 -2.35
N VAL A 218 14.83 -1.80 -2.49
CA VAL A 218 14.22 -3.11 -2.25
C VAL A 218 14.67 -4.16 -3.27
N ILE A 219 14.83 -3.81 -4.55
CA ILE A 219 15.31 -4.75 -5.57
C ILE A 219 16.71 -5.25 -5.24
N THR A 220 17.58 -4.38 -4.71
CA THR A 220 18.96 -4.76 -4.36
C THR A 220 19.04 -5.58 -3.07
N ASP A 221 18.07 -5.45 -2.18
CA ASP A 221 18.04 -6.13 -0.88
C ASP A 221 16.60 -6.44 -0.44
N GLU A 222 15.94 -7.35 -1.16
CA GLU A 222 14.51 -7.67 -0.93
C GLU A 222 14.24 -8.17 0.50
N PHE A 223 15.15 -8.96 1.06
CA PHE A 223 15.01 -9.62 2.36
C PHE A 223 15.69 -8.87 3.51
N GLU A 224 16.11 -7.60 3.29
CA GLU A 224 16.67 -6.73 4.32
C GLU A 224 17.90 -7.30 5.04
N ARG A 225 18.82 -7.85 4.27
CA ARG A 225 20.07 -8.39 4.79
C ARG A 225 21.24 -7.40 4.73
N ALA A 226 21.10 -6.31 3.97
CA ALA A 226 22.11 -5.30 3.69
C ALA A 226 21.56 -3.86 3.77
N ASP A 227 21.66 -3.08 2.71
CA ASP A 227 21.38 -1.64 2.64
C ASP A 227 19.92 -1.24 2.90
N ARG A 228 18.97 -2.14 2.73
CA ARG A 228 17.55 -1.85 3.03
C ARG A 228 17.34 -1.46 4.50
N LYS A 229 18.21 -1.90 5.41
CA LYS A 229 18.20 -1.48 6.83
C LYS A 229 18.31 0.03 7.02
N LEU A 230 18.92 0.74 6.07
CA LEU A 230 19.01 2.20 6.10
C LEU A 230 17.62 2.88 6.01
N LEU A 231 16.61 2.18 5.47
CA LEU A 231 15.24 2.68 5.43
C LEU A 231 14.51 2.54 6.78
N ASN A 232 15.08 1.82 7.75
CA ASN A 232 14.53 1.69 9.10
C ASN A 232 15.08 2.75 10.07
N PHE A 233 15.80 3.75 9.57
CA PHE A 233 16.25 4.88 10.37
C PHE A 233 15.02 5.72 10.75
N GLU A 234 14.70 5.73 12.05
CA GLU A 234 13.63 6.52 12.68
C GLU A 234 14.24 7.65 13.51
#